data_4a62a2fa3ea1f7743e18cdeac6b767d2
#
_entry.id   4a62a2fa3ea1f7743e18cdeac6b767d2
#
_cell.length_a   1.000
_cell.length_b   1.000
_cell.length_c   1.000
_cell.angle_alpha   90.00
_cell.angle_beta   90.00
_cell.angle_gamma   90.00
#
_symmetry.space_group_name_H-M   'P 1'
#
loop_
_entity.id
_entity.type
_entity.pdbx_description
1 polymer ?
#
loop_
_entity_poly.entity_id
_entity_poly.type
_entity_poly.pdbx_seq_one_letter_code
_entity_poly.pdbx_strand_id
1 'polypeptide(L)'
;VEYAAWKLFIDAAEFGSLSKVALAYGTSQPHISRRISELEQACGGRLFQRTGRGVVLTELGQRITPQVRAWLASSDQLVNDVRTSAGTPIGKVRIGSLPSTAHPLVSTLHKRLKQQYPLIQLAVREGQGSQLETWLEDGTVDLAILYRTSPTPKDGDIYLVETSTYLVSAAGDPLTARPTVRFSSLHNLPLVLFCRPNTWRNRLEEISAARKVSLNVALEADSLSLQTHIVSEGGIYALLGPYAIVAASRDRRLQSAKLVAPVVTRHIALALSRHANLTLACRTVMQITREIAKSAAAGLRRP
;
A
#
# COMPACT_ATOMS: atom_id res chain seq x y z
N VAL A 1 16.66 23.93 16.48
CA VAL A 1 16.07 23.84 15.14
C VAL A 1 14.56 23.81 15.29
N GLU A 2 13.85 24.68 14.55
CA GLU A 2 12.41 24.88 14.66
C GLU A 2 11.61 23.79 13.94
N TYR A 3 10.38 23.53 14.43
CA TYR A 3 9.40 22.63 13.80
C TYR A 3 9.21 22.92 12.30
N ALA A 4 9.08 24.21 11.94
CA ALA A 4 8.89 24.62 10.56
C ALA A 4 10.07 24.28 9.62
N ALA A 5 11.30 24.28 10.13
CA ALA A 5 12.47 23.88 9.35
C ALA A 5 12.49 22.38 9.04
N TRP A 6 12.14 21.55 10.01
CA TRP A 6 12.04 20.10 9.80
C TRP A 6 10.86 19.73 8.90
N LYS A 7 9.73 20.42 9.01
CA LYS A 7 8.62 20.24 8.08
C LYS A 7 9.02 20.60 6.66
N LEU A 8 9.72 21.71 6.48
CA LEU A 8 10.26 22.12 5.19
C LEU A 8 11.23 21.07 4.60
N PHE A 9 12.07 20.44 5.44
CA PHE A 9 12.96 19.36 5.04
C PHE A 9 12.16 18.17 4.48
N ILE A 10 11.11 17.73 5.18
CA ILE A 10 10.28 16.61 4.70
C ILE A 10 9.59 16.97 3.39
N ASP A 11 9.00 18.16 3.29
CA ASP A 11 8.32 18.59 2.06
C ASP A 11 9.31 18.69 0.89
N ALA A 12 10.55 19.17 1.12
CA ALA A 12 11.59 19.21 0.10
C ALA A 12 12.01 17.81 -0.38
N ALA A 13 12.06 16.84 0.53
CA ALA A 13 12.33 15.45 0.20
C ALA A 13 11.20 14.83 -0.64
N GLU A 14 9.94 15.14 -0.32
CA GLU A 14 8.76 14.61 -1.05
C GLU A 14 8.59 15.23 -2.43
N PHE A 15 8.77 16.54 -2.56
CA PHE A 15 8.66 17.24 -3.85
C PHE A 15 9.85 17.00 -4.78
N GLY A 16 11.01 16.62 -4.22
CA GLY A 16 12.27 16.46 -4.97
C GLY A 16 12.75 17.76 -5.66
N SER A 17 12.16 18.93 -5.31
CA SER A 17 12.42 20.20 -5.97
C SER A 17 12.12 21.38 -5.06
N LEU A 18 13.12 22.20 -4.78
CA LEU A 18 12.95 23.42 -3.96
C LEU A 18 12.04 24.46 -4.64
N SER A 19 12.00 24.49 -5.96
CA SER A 19 11.10 25.38 -6.69
C SER A 19 9.64 24.97 -6.53
N LYS A 20 9.33 23.65 -6.55
CA LYS A 20 7.97 23.16 -6.28
C LYS A 20 7.54 23.43 -4.84
N VAL A 21 8.46 23.28 -3.88
CA VAL A 21 8.21 23.64 -2.48
C VAL A 21 7.92 25.15 -2.35
N ALA A 22 8.73 25.99 -3.00
CA ALA A 22 8.53 27.44 -2.99
C ALA A 22 7.14 27.83 -3.50
N LEU A 23 6.70 27.21 -4.60
CA LEU A 23 5.36 27.42 -5.14
C LEU A 23 4.27 27.00 -4.12
N ALA A 24 4.41 25.84 -3.50
CA ALA A 24 3.45 25.32 -2.52
C ALA A 24 3.37 26.20 -1.25
N TYR A 25 4.47 26.85 -0.90
CA TYR A 25 4.56 27.76 0.27
C TYR A 25 4.28 29.23 -0.06
N GLY A 26 3.99 29.57 -1.32
CA GLY A 26 3.74 30.93 -1.75
C GLY A 26 4.97 31.87 -1.56
N THR A 27 6.20 31.34 -1.72
CA THR A 27 7.45 32.07 -1.50
C THR A 27 8.45 31.85 -2.64
N SER A 28 9.64 32.45 -2.53
CA SER A 28 10.69 32.33 -3.53
C SER A 28 11.59 31.08 -3.29
N GLN A 29 12.13 30.50 -4.37
CA GLN A 29 13.08 29.40 -4.28
C GLN A 29 14.37 29.78 -3.51
N PRO A 30 14.97 31.00 -3.65
CA PRO A 30 16.10 31.42 -2.83
C PRO A 30 15.79 31.40 -1.34
N HIS A 31 14.59 31.79 -0.92
CA HIS A 31 14.16 31.74 0.48
C HIS A 31 14.14 30.30 1.00
N ILE A 32 13.55 29.37 0.27
CA ILE A 32 13.53 27.94 0.62
C ILE A 32 14.95 27.37 0.68
N SER A 33 15.80 27.68 -0.32
CA SER A 33 17.21 27.24 -0.35
C SER A 33 17.99 27.71 0.86
N ARG A 34 17.80 28.96 1.26
CA ARG A 34 18.43 29.54 2.45
C ARG A 34 17.99 28.82 3.73
N ARG A 35 16.69 28.62 3.91
CA ARG A 35 16.13 27.88 5.09
C ARG A 35 16.66 26.45 5.19
N ILE A 36 16.81 25.76 4.08
CA ILE A 36 17.42 24.42 4.04
C ILE A 36 18.91 24.49 4.40
N SER A 37 19.64 25.48 3.88
CA SER A 37 21.06 25.65 4.22
C SER A 37 21.28 25.98 5.70
N GLU A 38 20.43 26.79 6.30
CA GLU A 38 20.46 27.09 7.74
C GLU A 38 20.21 25.82 8.59
N LEU A 39 19.28 24.96 8.15
CA LEU A 39 19.04 23.67 8.78
C LEU A 39 20.25 22.75 8.67
N GLU A 40 20.86 22.67 7.48
CA GLU A 40 22.06 21.84 7.22
C GLU A 40 23.26 22.28 8.08
N GLN A 41 23.45 23.60 8.23
CA GLN A 41 24.46 24.16 9.14
C GLN A 41 24.20 23.75 10.59
N ALA A 42 22.97 23.87 11.05
CA ALA A 42 22.58 23.49 12.42
C ALA A 42 22.77 21.96 12.67
N CYS A 43 22.63 21.13 11.64
CA CYS A 43 22.85 19.69 11.69
C CYS A 43 24.34 19.28 11.52
N GLY A 44 25.21 20.21 11.14
CA GLY A 44 26.62 19.92 10.89
C GLY A 44 26.88 19.11 9.62
N GLY A 45 25.91 19.02 8.69
CA GLY A 45 26.07 18.27 7.46
C GLY A 45 24.95 18.51 6.44
N ARG A 46 25.24 18.23 5.18
CA ARG A 46 24.26 18.38 4.11
C ARG A 46 23.20 17.27 4.16
N LEU A 47 21.95 17.67 4.07
CA LEU A 47 20.78 16.79 4.04
C LEU A 47 20.32 16.51 2.59
N PHE A 48 20.64 17.44 1.68
CA PHE A 48 20.33 17.30 0.26
C PHE A 48 21.59 17.43 -0.61
N GLN A 49 21.59 16.69 -1.72
CA GLN A 49 22.47 16.92 -2.85
C GLN A 49 21.66 17.43 -4.04
N ARG A 50 22.21 18.39 -4.77
CA ARG A 50 21.60 18.93 -5.99
C ARG A 50 21.89 17.98 -7.16
N THR A 51 20.87 17.76 -7.97
CA THR A 51 20.96 17.02 -9.24
C THR A 51 20.46 17.91 -10.38
N GLY A 52 20.72 17.52 -11.62
CA GLY A 52 20.18 18.25 -12.78
C GLY A 52 18.64 18.27 -12.86
N ARG A 53 17.95 17.46 -12.03
CA ARG A 53 16.48 17.36 -11.99
C ARG A 53 15.86 17.89 -10.69
N GLY A 54 16.66 18.38 -9.77
CA GLY A 54 16.18 18.89 -8.48
C GLY A 54 17.10 18.57 -7.31
N VAL A 55 16.50 18.11 -6.20
CA VAL A 55 17.24 17.72 -5.00
C VAL A 55 16.89 16.28 -4.60
N VAL A 56 17.87 15.53 -4.10
CA VAL A 56 17.70 14.19 -3.52
C VAL A 56 18.36 14.17 -2.15
N LEU A 57 17.91 13.30 -1.26
CA LEU A 57 18.48 13.15 0.07
C LEU A 57 19.91 12.59 0.00
N THR A 58 20.80 13.14 0.81
CA THR A 58 22.09 12.53 1.12
C THR A 58 21.90 11.29 2.01
N GLU A 59 22.95 10.52 2.26
CA GLU A 59 22.92 9.41 3.22
C GLU A 59 22.49 9.89 4.61
N LEU A 60 23.02 11.03 5.09
CA LEU A 60 22.56 11.66 6.34
C LEU A 60 21.08 12.01 6.27
N GLY A 61 20.63 12.63 5.18
CA GLY A 61 19.22 12.99 4.98
C GLY A 61 18.31 11.77 5.03
N GLN A 62 18.69 10.68 4.32
CA GLN A 62 17.92 9.41 4.34
C GLN A 62 17.83 8.83 5.75
N ARG A 63 18.94 8.78 6.48
CA ARG A 63 19.00 8.21 7.83
C ARG A 63 18.14 8.96 8.83
N ILE A 64 18.06 10.31 8.75
CA ILE A 64 17.29 11.09 9.71
C ILE A 64 15.81 11.27 9.32
N THR A 65 15.45 11.10 8.06
CA THR A 65 14.07 11.29 7.56
C THR A 65 13.02 10.54 8.39
N PRO A 66 13.19 9.25 8.74
CA PRO A 66 12.21 8.53 9.54
C PRO A 66 12.04 9.13 10.94
N GLN A 67 13.14 9.54 11.56
CA GLN A 67 13.13 10.14 12.90
C GLN A 67 12.43 11.50 12.89
N VAL A 68 12.70 12.32 11.87
CA VAL A 68 12.05 13.63 11.70
C VAL A 68 10.55 13.47 11.48
N ARG A 69 10.13 12.50 10.65
CA ARG A 69 8.71 12.21 10.43
C ARG A 69 8.01 11.78 11.71
N ALA A 70 8.64 10.90 12.49
CA ALA A 70 8.12 10.44 13.78
C ALA A 70 7.98 11.60 14.77
N TRP A 71 9.00 12.48 14.85
CA TRP A 71 8.99 13.65 15.73
C TRP A 71 7.90 14.65 15.34
N LEU A 72 7.75 14.97 14.06
CA LEU A 72 6.68 15.86 13.56
C LEU A 72 5.30 15.29 13.89
N ALA A 73 5.10 13.98 13.67
CA ALA A 73 3.85 13.32 14.01
C ALA A 73 3.55 13.33 15.51
N SER A 74 4.57 13.14 16.38
CA SER A 74 4.42 13.26 17.84
C SER A 74 4.07 14.67 18.27
N SER A 75 4.68 15.68 17.65
CA SER A 75 4.40 17.08 17.94
C SER A 75 2.96 17.45 17.57
N ASP A 76 2.50 17.03 16.39
CA ASP A 76 1.11 17.24 15.97
C ASP A 76 0.13 16.52 16.89
N GLN A 77 0.48 15.31 17.35
CA GLN A 77 -0.34 14.57 18.30
C GLN A 77 -0.46 15.28 19.64
N LEU A 78 0.65 15.78 20.19
CA LEU A 78 0.62 16.54 21.45
C LEU A 78 -0.32 17.75 21.36
N VAL A 79 -0.26 18.50 20.26
CA VAL A 79 -1.18 19.64 20.03
C VAL A 79 -2.63 19.18 19.97
N ASN A 80 -2.89 18.02 19.33
CA ASN A 80 -4.22 17.45 19.25
C ASN A 80 -4.71 16.93 20.62
N ASP A 81 -3.85 16.28 21.41
CA ASP A 81 -4.18 15.79 22.75
C ASP A 81 -4.51 16.94 23.73
N VAL A 82 -3.79 18.05 23.64
CA VAL A 82 -4.11 19.28 24.41
C VAL A 82 -5.46 19.87 24.02
N ARG A 83 -5.81 19.84 22.72
CA ARG A 83 -7.10 20.35 22.23
C ARG A 83 -8.28 19.44 22.57
N THR A 84 -8.04 18.17 22.85
CA THR A 84 -9.08 17.16 23.12
C THR A 84 -8.94 16.58 24.53
N SER A 85 -9.46 17.29 25.52
CA SER A 85 -9.51 16.84 26.92
C SER A 85 -10.38 15.60 27.17
N ALA A 86 -10.87 14.87 26.15
CA ALA A 86 -11.92 13.86 26.30
C ALA A 86 -11.72 12.52 25.57
N GLY A 87 -10.50 12.13 25.24
CA GLY A 87 -10.28 10.78 24.65
C GLY A 87 -10.86 10.56 23.24
N THR A 88 -11.23 11.63 22.53
CA THR A 88 -11.75 11.53 21.15
C THR A 88 -10.58 11.36 20.17
N PRO A 89 -10.60 10.32 19.30
CA PRO A 89 -9.54 10.12 18.32
C PRO A 89 -9.51 11.27 17.29
N ILE A 90 -8.38 11.97 17.24
CA ILE A 90 -8.12 13.09 16.32
C ILE A 90 -6.76 12.92 15.68
N GLY A 91 -6.61 13.37 14.45
CA GLY A 91 -5.33 13.50 13.78
C GLY A 91 -5.28 12.82 12.42
N LYS A 92 -4.13 12.89 11.77
CA LYS A 92 -3.87 12.32 10.46
C LYS A 92 -3.21 10.95 10.59
N VAL A 93 -3.75 9.96 9.91
CA VAL A 93 -3.16 8.62 9.79
C VAL A 93 -2.81 8.37 8.33
N ARG A 94 -1.54 8.05 8.07
CA ARG A 94 -1.02 7.75 6.73
C ARG A 94 -1.03 6.25 6.52
N ILE A 95 -1.79 5.79 5.52
CA ILE A 95 -1.95 4.37 5.22
C ILE A 95 -1.47 4.04 3.82
N GLY A 96 -0.60 3.03 3.71
CA GLY A 96 -0.22 2.41 2.46
C GLY A 96 -1.16 1.24 2.12
N SER A 97 -1.47 1.04 0.86
CA SER A 97 -2.32 -0.07 0.44
C SER A 97 -1.93 -0.59 -0.93
N LEU A 98 -2.04 -1.89 -1.12
CA LEU A 98 -1.98 -2.47 -2.46
C LEU A 98 -3.21 -2.02 -3.27
N PRO A 99 -3.11 -1.80 -4.59
CA PRO A 99 -4.25 -1.45 -5.45
C PRO A 99 -5.43 -2.42 -5.30
N SER A 100 -5.15 -3.71 -5.11
CA SER A 100 -6.18 -4.74 -4.92
C SER A 100 -6.96 -4.64 -3.61
N THR A 101 -6.37 -4.06 -2.56
CA THR A 101 -7.00 -3.92 -1.22
C THR A 101 -7.51 -2.50 -0.97
N ALA A 102 -7.02 -1.51 -1.70
CA ALA A 102 -7.39 -0.11 -1.52
C ALA A 102 -8.90 0.11 -1.69
N HIS A 103 -9.46 -0.34 -2.80
CA HIS A 103 -10.86 -0.08 -3.09
C HIS A 103 -11.81 -0.72 -2.05
N PRO A 104 -11.78 -2.05 -1.78
CA PRO A 104 -12.78 -2.61 -0.88
C PRO A 104 -12.50 -2.36 0.60
N LEU A 105 -11.22 -2.39 1.03
CA LEU A 105 -10.90 -2.23 2.45
C LEU A 105 -10.79 -0.76 2.85
N VAL A 106 -9.98 0.03 2.13
CA VAL A 106 -9.72 1.43 2.52
C VAL A 106 -10.95 2.31 2.27
N SER A 107 -11.72 2.08 1.20
CA SER A 107 -12.96 2.82 0.99
C SER A 107 -14.01 2.55 2.08
N THR A 108 -14.12 1.30 2.54
CA THR A 108 -15.00 0.95 3.66
C THR A 108 -14.50 1.55 4.97
N LEU A 109 -13.18 1.53 5.20
CA LEU A 109 -12.54 2.17 6.34
C LEU A 109 -12.85 3.68 6.37
N HIS A 110 -12.66 4.39 5.26
CA HIS A 110 -12.97 5.80 5.15
C HIS A 110 -14.45 6.08 5.48
N LYS A 111 -15.38 5.28 4.92
CA LYS A 111 -16.82 5.43 5.20
C LYS A 111 -17.13 5.29 6.69
N ARG A 112 -16.58 4.27 7.38
CA ARG A 112 -16.78 4.06 8.82
C ARG A 112 -16.16 5.19 9.64
N LEU A 113 -14.93 5.60 9.32
CA LEU A 113 -14.27 6.70 10.02
C LEU A 113 -15.05 8.00 9.90
N LYS A 114 -15.53 8.33 8.71
CA LYS A 114 -16.35 9.53 8.49
C LYS A 114 -17.62 9.53 9.35
N GLN A 115 -18.21 8.37 9.61
CA GLN A 115 -19.43 8.23 10.42
C GLN A 115 -19.17 8.24 11.93
N GLN A 116 -18.10 7.57 12.38
CA GLN A 116 -17.86 7.32 13.80
C GLN A 116 -16.77 8.22 14.41
N TYR A 117 -15.80 8.63 13.60
CA TYR A 117 -14.62 9.39 14.03
C TYR A 117 -14.26 10.48 13.02
N PRO A 118 -15.13 11.47 12.80
CA PRO A 118 -14.99 12.46 11.72
C PRO A 118 -13.73 13.34 11.82
N LEU A 119 -13.08 13.36 12.98
CA LEU A 119 -11.85 14.12 13.21
C LEU A 119 -10.58 13.35 12.85
N ILE A 120 -10.70 12.08 12.45
CA ILE A 120 -9.57 11.32 11.87
C ILE A 120 -9.48 11.63 10.38
N GLN A 121 -8.33 12.09 9.93
CA GLN A 121 -8.01 12.28 8.52
C GLN A 121 -7.16 11.11 8.02
N LEU A 122 -7.57 10.47 6.92
CA LEU A 122 -6.74 9.47 6.24
C LEU A 122 -5.97 10.12 5.10
N ALA A 123 -4.67 9.82 5.03
CA ALA A 123 -3.86 10.02 3.83
C ALA A 123 -3.49 8.64 3.28
N VAL A 124 -3.97 8.32 2.07
CA VAL A 124 -3.79 7.00 1.47
C VAL A 124 -2.78 7.09 0.33
N ARG A 125 -1.83 6.16 0.32
CA ARG A 125 -0.91 5.94 -0.80
C ARG A 125 -1.07 4.53 -1.33
N GLU A 126 -1.19 4.38 -2.63
CA GLU A 126 -1.16 3.09 -3.30
C GLU A 126 0.24 2.77 -3.80
N GLY A 127 0.66 1.53 -3.59
CA GLY A 127 1.97 1.05 -4.05
C GLY A 127 2.05 -0.47 -4.08
N GLN A 128 3.09 -0.99 -4.73
CA GLN A 128 3.40 -2.42 -4.73
C GLN A 128 4.05 -2.84 -3.41
N GLY A 129 4.12 -4.15 -3.14
CA GLY A 129 4.58 -4.66 -1.85
C GLY A 129 5.95 -4.15 -1.41
N SER A 130 6.95 -4.10 -2.31
CA SER A 130 8.29 -3.56 -2.03
C SER A 130 8.26 -2.07 -1.68
N GLN A 131 7.45 -1.29 -2.38
CA GLN A 131 7.29 0.13 -2.13
C GLN A 131 6.61 0.39 -0.79
N LEU A 132 5.60 -0.42 -0.42
CA LEU A 132 4.95 -0.35 0.89
C LEU A 132 5.93 -0.65 2.03
N GLU A 133 6.81 -1.65 1.86
CA GLU A 133 7.86 -1.95 2.85
C GLU A 133 8.81 -0.75 3.01
N THR A 134 9.28 -0.15 1.92
CA THR A 134 10.11 1.05 1.98
C THR A 134 9.40 2.19 2.70
N TRP A 135 8.13 2.43 2.43
CA TRP A 135 7.35 3.48 3.10
C TRP A 135 7.10 3.22 4.58
N LEU A 136 7.04 1.95 5.01
CA LEU A 136 7.00 1.59 6.42
C LEU A 136 8.36 1.83 7.10
N GLU A 137 9.45 1.49 6.40
CA GLU A 137 10.81 1.63 6.90
C GLU A 137 11.23 3.09 7.06
N ASP A 138 10.86 3.96 6.10
CA ASP A 138 11.20 5.39 6.11
C ASP A 138 10.16 6.27 6.82
N GLY A 139 9.08 5.68 7.35
CA GLY A 139 8.01 6.40 8.04
C GLY A 139 7.15 7.28 7.11
N THR A 140 7.15 7.05 5.80
CA THR A 140 6.26 7.72 4.85
C THR A 140 4.79 7.37 5.12
N VAL A 141 4.51 6.13 5.56
CA VAL A 141 3.21 5.70 6.06
C VAL A 141 3.31 5.19 7.50
N ASP A 142 2.24 5.32 8.26
CA ASP A 142 2.14 4.81 9.62
C ASP A 142 1.76 3.33 9.63
N LEU A 143 0.90 2.95 8.71
CA LEU A 143 0.32 1.62 8.53
C LEU A 143 0.37 1.21 7.05
N ALA A 144 0.47 -0.07 6.76
CA ALA A 144 0.27 -0.59 5.41
C ALA A 144 -0.55 -1.87 5.38
N ILE A 145 -1.49 -1.97 4.44
CA ILE A 145 -2.22 -3.20 4.13
C ILE A 145 -1.50 -3.88 2.96
N LEU A 146 -0.94 -5.05 3.22
CA LEU A 146 -0.12 -5.75 2.23
C LEU A 146 -0.30 -7.28 2.31
N TYR A 147 0.26 -7.99 1.33
CA TYR A 147 0.30 -9.45 1.34
C TYR A 147 1.55 -9.96 2.03
N ARG A 148 1.38 -11.07 2.77
CA ARG A 148 2.46 -11.91 3.31
C ARG A 148 2.42 -13.30 2.68
N THR A 149 3.57 -13.91 2.54
CA THR A 149 3.70 -15.28 1.99
C THR A 149 3.47 -16.34 3.06
N SER A 150 3.62 -15.98 4.34
CA SER A 150 3.41 -16.86 5.49
C SER A 150 2.24 -16.37 6.34
N PRO A 151 1.49 -17.26 6.99
CA PRO A 151 0.51 -16.90 8.02
C PRO A 151 1.17 -16.40 9.31
N THR A 152 2.46 -16.68 9.51
CA THR A 152 3.21 -16.18 10.66
C THR A 152 3.46 -14.69 10.48
N PRO A 153 2.94 -13.82 11.37
CA PRO A 153 3.18 -12.39 11.28
C PRO A 153 4.68 -12.09 11.35
N LYS A 154 5.17 -11.16 10.53
CA LYS A 154 6.47 -10.53 10.77
C LYS A 154 6.33 -9.67 12.02
N ASP A 155 7.41 -9.45 12.76
CA ASP A 155 7.37 -8.64 13.98
C ASP A 155 6.65 -7.29 13.74
N GLY A 156 5.61 -7.04 14.53
CA GLY A 156 4.77 -5.84 14.43
C GLY A 156 3.59 -5.94 13.45
N ASP A 157 3.47 -7.03 12.67
CA ASP A 157 2.34 -7.21 11.76
C ASP A 157 1.10 -7.73 12.50
N ILE A 158 -0.07 -7.25 12.09
CA ILE A 158 -1.36 -7.79 12.52
C ILE A 158 -1.93 -8.60 11.37
N TYR A 159 -2.08 -9.90 11.56
CA TYR A 159 -2.77 -10.76 10.61
C TYR A 159 -4.24 -10.36 10.51
N LEU A 160 -4.71 -10.10 9.29
CA LEU A 160 -6.09 -9.71 9.02
C LEU A 160 -6.92 -10.89 8.54
N VAL A 161 -6.53 -11.51 7.41
CA VAL A 161 -7.30 -12.57 6.76
C VAL A 161 -6.46 -13.37 5.77
N GLU A 162 -6.80 -14.64 5.61
CA GLU A 162 -6.35 -15.48 4.50
C GLU A 162 -7.35 -15.42 3.35
N THR A 163 -6.85 -15.34 2.13
CA THR A 163 -7.64 -15.32 0.91
C THR A 163 -7.10 -16.30 -0.11
N SER A 164 -7.97 -16.86 -0.95
CA SER A 164 -7.59 -17.74 -2.06
C SER A 164 -7.23 -16.94 -3.30
N THR A 165 -6.47 -17.56 -4.20
CA THR A 165 -6.21 -17.03 -5.54
C THR A 165 -7.21 -17.61 -6.54
N TYR A 166 -7.62 -16.79 -7.48
CA TYR A 166 -8.57 -17.12 -8.52
C TYR A 166 -7.93 -16.91 -9.89
N LEU A 167 -8.25 -17.77 -10.82
CA LEU A 167 -8.06 -17.51 -12.24
C LEU A 167 -9.22 -16.64 -12.72
N VAL A 168 -8.90 -15.52 -13.35
CA VAL A 168 -9.87 -14.55 -13.88
C VAL A 168 -9.77 -14.53 -15.40
N SER A 169 -10.90 -14.54 -16.06
CA SER A 169 -11.05 -14.50 -17.51
C SER A 169 -12.17 -13.54 -17.95
N ALA A 170 -12.33 -13.37 -19.25
CA ALA A 170 -13.54 -12.78 -19.80
C ALA A 170 -14.77 -13.63 -19.46
N ALA A 171 -15.93 -13.01 -19.35
CA ALA A 171 -17.20 -13.69 -19.13
C ALA A 171 -17.51 -14.63 -20.28
N GLY A 172 -18.03 -15.84 -19.96
CA GLY A 172 -18.32 -16.88 -20.93
C GLY A 172 -17.15 -17.81 -21.26
N ASP A 173 -15.97 -17.60 -20.71
CA ASP A 173 -14.82 -18.49 -20.92
C ASP A 173 -15.08 -19.86 -20.27
N PRO A 174 -14.94 -20.97 -21.00
CA PRO A 174 -15.27 -22.32 -20.51
C PRO A 174 -14.32 -22.77 -19.36
N LEU A 175 -13.09 -22.28 -19.31
CA LEU A 175 -12.12 -22.68 -18.30
C LEU A 175 -12.50 -22.20 -16.89
N THR A 176 -13.15 -21.04 -16.79
CA THR A 176 -13.59 -20.45 -15.52
C THR A 176 -15.12 -20.53 -15.33
N ALA A 177 -15.82 -21.27 -16.18
CA ALA A 177 -17.27 -21.50 -16.06
C ALA A 177 -17.66 -22.27 -14.80
N ARG A 178 -16.74 -23.09 -14.27
CA ARG A 178 -16.93 -23.81 -12.99
C ARG A 178 -16.36 -22.99 -11.82
N PRO A 179 -16.87 -23.16 -10.59
CA PRO A 179 -16.38 -22.43 -9.42
C PRO A 179 -14.90 -22.65 -9.10
N THR A 180 -14.31 -23.74 -9.58
CA THR A 180 -12.93 -24.11 -9.33
C THR A 180 -12.21 -24.52 -10.61
N VAL A 181 -10.90 -24.26 -10.66
CA VAL A 181 -10.00 -24.67 -11.73
C VAL A 181 -8.72 -25.24 -11.12
N ARG A 182 -8.19 -26.31 -11.69
CA ARG A 182 -6.94 -26.90 -11.20
C ARG A 182 -5.74 -26.04 -11.54
N PHE A 183 -4.77 -25.98 -10.65
CA PHE A 183 -3.51 -25.27 -10.88
C PHE A 183 -2.77 -25.77 -12.13
N SER A 184 -2.85 -27.07 -12.44
CA SER A 184 -2.28 -27.67 -13.65
C SER A 184 -2.84 -27.09 -14.95
N SER A 185 -4.06 -26.54 -14.93
CA SER A 185 -4.67 -25.88 -16.09
C SER A 185 -4.00 -24.55 -16.46
N LEU A 186 -3.08 -24.05 -15.62
CA LEU A 186 -2.27 -22.86 -15.95
C LEU A 186 -1.13 -23.19 -16.92
N HIS A 187 -0.88 -24.47 -17.22
CA HIS A 187 0.21 -24.87 -18.10
C HIS A 187 0.05 -24.27 -19.49
N ASN A 188 1.04 -23.46 -19.90
CA ASN A 188 1.06 -22.69 -21.16
C ASN A 188 -0.12 -21.73 -21.40
N LEU A 189 -0.96 -21.49 -20.37
CA LEU A 189 -2.04 -20.52 -20.46
C LEU A 189 -1.48 -19.09 -20.58
N PRO A 190 -1.94 -18.27 -21.52
CA PRO A 190 -1.46 -16.89 -21.64
C PRO A 190 -1.90 -16.07 -20.41
N LEU A 191 -0.93 -15.61 -19.62
CA LEU A 191 -1.17 -14.91 -18.37
C LEU A 191 -0.69 -13.47 -18.43
N VAL A 192 -1.43 -12.57 -17.83
CA VAL A 192 -0.91 -11.28 -17.39
C VAL A 192 -0.49 -11.40 -15.91
N LEU A 193 0.76 -11.06 -15.63
CA LEU A 193 1.34 -11.09 -14.29
C LEU A 193 1.95 -9.72 -13.94
N PHE A 194 2.22 -9.51 -12.64
CA PHE A 194 2.95 -8.32 -12.19
C PHE A 194 4.39 -8.30 -12.74
N CYS A 195 4.92 -7.08 -12.95
CA CYS A 195 6.32 -6.90 -13.30
C CYS A 195 7.25 -7.39 -12.17
N ARG A 196 8.48 -7.78 -12.52
CA ARG A 196 9.52 -8.10 -11.53
C ARG A 196 10.24 -6.81 -11.07
N PRO A 197 10.66 -6.73 -9.80
CA PRO A 197 10.54 -7.71 -8.73
C PRO A 197 9.15 -7.67 -8.04
N ASN A 198 8.52 -8.82 -7.85
CA ASN A 198 7.23 -8.90 -7.14
C ASN A 198 7.16 -10.20 -6.33
N THR A 199 6.96 -10.09 -5.02
CA THR A 199 6.95 -11.22 -4.08
C THR A 199 5.86 -12.25 -4.40
N TRP A 200 4.69 -11.78 -4.84
CA TRP A 200 3.59 -12.67 -5.20
C TRP A 200 3.91 -13.47 -6.49
N ARG A 201 4.48 -12.80 -7.48
CA ARG A 201 4.93 -13.44 -8.72
C ARG A 201 5.98 -14.51 -8.43
N ASN A 202 6.99 -14.19 -7.62
CA ASN A 202 8.01 -15.15 -7.22
C ASN A 202 7.38 -16.39 -6.58
N ARG A 203 6.38 -16.20 -5.69
CA ARG A 203 5.67 -17.30 -5.05
C ARG A 203 4.90 -18.17 -6.05
N LEU A 204 4.25 -17.57 -7.04
CA LEU A 204 3.59 -18.33 -8.12
C LEU A 204 4.58 -19.14 -8.93
N GLU A 205 5.72 -18.57 -9.29
CA GLU A 205 6.78 -19.23 -10.04
C GLU A 205 7.39 -20.40 -9.26
N GLU A 206 7.61 -20.25 -7.93
CA GLU A 206 8.04 -21.36 -7.06
C GLU A 206 7.05 -22.53 -7.06
N ILE A 207 5.75 -22.23 -6.88
CA ILE A 207 4.70 -23.27 -6.89
C ILE A 207 4.64 -23.94 -8.26
N SER A 208 4.75 -23.17 -9.35
CA SER A 208 4.72 -23.68 -10.72
C SER A 208 5.89 -24.58 -11.01
N ALA A 209 7.10 -24.20 -10.62
CA ALA A 209 8.31 -25.01 -10.76
C ALA A 209 8.18 -26.34 -10.00
N ALA A 210 7.73 -26.29 -8.73
CA ALA A 210 7.52 -27.48 -7.91
C ALA A 210 6.45 -28.43 -8.48
N ARG A 211 5.53 -27.93 -9.29
CA ARG A 211 4.43 -28.69 -9.91
C ARG A 211 4.67 -29.01 -11.39
N LYS A 212 5.81 -28.62 -11.94
CA LYS A 212 6.14 -28.79 -13.38
C LYS A 212 5.09 -28.14 -14.30
N VAL A 213 4.52 -27.00 -13.87
CA VAL A 213 3.59 -26.18 -14.66
C VAL A 213 4.36 -25.02 -15.26
N SER A 214 4.39 -24.93 -16.59
CA SER A 214 5.02 -23.81 -17.30
C SER A 214 4.05 -22.65 -17.37
N LEU A 215 4.40 -21.50 -16.76
CA LEU A 215 3.62 -20.28 -16.87
C LEU A 215 4.02 -19.52 -18.14
N ASN A 216 3.06 -19.28 -19.03
CA ASN A 216 3.24 -18.46 -20.20
C ASN A 216 2.89 -17.00 -19.86
N VAL A 217 3.90 -16.17 -19.59
CA VAL A 217 3.69 -14.73 -19.27
C VAL A 217 3.58 -13.98 -20.60
N ALA A 218 2.35 -13.78 -21.05
CA ALA A 218 2.06 -13.07 -22.30
C ALA A 218 2.15 -11.54 -22.12
N LEU A 219 1.92 -11.04 -20.91
CA LEU A 219 2.02 -9.61 -20.56
C LEU A 219 2.50 -9.44 -19.12
N GLU A 220 3.31 -8.42 -18.90
CA GLU A 220 3.66 -7.92 -17.57
C GLU A 220 3.05 -6.56 -17.33
N ALA A 221 2.28 -6.40 -16.23
CA ALA A 221 1.64 -5.13 -15.88
C ALA A 221 1.41 -5.01 -14.37
N ASP A 222 1.80 -3.89 -13.76
CA ASP A 222 1.57 -3.61 -12.33
C ASP A 222 0.21 -2.97 -12.05
N SER A 223 -0.42 -2.41 -13.07
CA SER A 223 -1.74 -1.80 -12.96
C SER A 223 -2.85 -2.86 -12.92
N LEU A 224 -3.53 -2.98 -11.78
CA LEU A 224 -4.68 -3.88 -11.64
C LEU A 224 -5.80 -3.54 -12.64
N SER A 225 -6.05 -2.26 -12.85
CA SER A 225 -7.06 -1.79 -13.82
C SER A 225 -6.71 -2.23 -15.24
N LEU A 226 -5.44 -2.13 -15.64
CA LEU A 226 -4.97 -2.60 -16.95
C LEU A 226 -5.10 -4.12 -17.08
N GLN A 227 -4.67 -4.89 -16.05
CA GLN A 227 -4.81 -6.35 -16.05
C GLN A 227 -6.27 -6.77 -16.25
N THR A 228 -7.19 -6.20 -15.47
CA THR A 228 -8.62 -6.56 -15.53
C THR A 228 -9.27 -6.13 -16.85
N HIS A 229 -8.88 -4.99 -17.39
CA HIS A 229 -9.37 -4.51 -18.68
C HIS A 229 -8.96 -5.47 -19.81
N ILE A 230 -7.68 -5.78 -19.93
CA ILE A 230 -7.15 -6.68 -20.97
C ILE A 230 -7.78 -8.08 -20.86
N VAL A 231 -7.92 -8.61 -19.64
CA VAL A 231 -8.57 -9.90 -19.41
C VAL A 231 -10.03 -9.88 -19.86
N SER A 232 -10.73 -8.74 -19.71
CA SER A 232 -12.13 -8.62 -20.12
C SER A 232 -12.34 -8.66 -21.64
N GLU A 233 -11.28 -8.42 -22.43
CA GLU A 233 -11.31 -8.51 -23.88
C GLU A 233 -11.13 -9.95 -24.39
N GLY A 234 -10.72 -10.88 -23.51
CA GLY A 234 -10.55 -12.28 -23.81
C GLY A 234 -9.15 -12.68 -24.30
N GLY A 235 -8.90 -13.99 -24.37
CA GLY A 235 -7.63 -14.54 -24.87
C GLY A 235 -6.46 -14.49 -23.90
N ILE A 236 -6.60 -13.88 -22.74
CA ILE A 236 -5.57 -13.78 -21.68
C ILE A 236 -6.23 -13.89 -20.30
N TYR A 237 -5.48 -14.34 -19.30
CA TYR A 237 -5.98 -14.63 -17.96
C TYR A 237 -5.13 -13.91 -16.90
N ALA A 238 -5.75 -13.61 -15.74
CA ALA A 238 -5.04 -13.07 -14.58
C ALA A 238 -5.21 -13.97 -13.35
N LEU A 239 -4.23 -13.90 -12.44
CA LEU A 239 -4.27 -14.57 -11.14
C LEU A 239 -4.49 -13.55 -10.03
N LEU A 240 -5.73 -13.37 -9.60
CA LEU A 240 -6.14 -12.30 -8.69
C LEU A 240 -6.68 -12.85 -7.36
N GLY A 241 -6.61 -12.02 -6.32
CA GLY A 241 -7.29 -12.25 -5.06
C GLY A 241 -8.75 -11.76 -5.08
N PRO A 242 -9.59 -12.18 -4.13
CA PRO A 242 -11.02 -11.85 -4.13
C PRO A 242 -11.29 -10.34 -4.01
N TYR A 243 -10.45 -9.60 -3.32
CA TYR A 243 -10.59 -8.13 -3.24
C TYR A 243 -10.39 -7.43 -4.58
N ALA A 244 -9.43 -7.91 -5.38
CA ALA A 244 -9.24 -7.41 -6.74
C ALA A 244 -10.43 -7.72 -7.64
N ILE A 245 -11.01 -8.93 -7.49
CA ILE A 245 -12.21 -9.35 -8.24
C ILE A 245 -13.40 -8.47 -7.83
N VAL A 246 -13.64 -8.23 -6.55
CA VAL A 246 -14.71 -7.33 -6.08
C VAL A 246 -14.50 -5.91 -6.59
N ALA A 247 -13.28 -5.41 -6.62
CA ALA A 247 -12.97 -4.10 -7.19
C ALA A 247 -13.31 -4.02 -8.69
N ALA A 248 -13.06 -5.11 -9.42
CA ALA A 248 -13.34 -5.24 -10.86
C ALA A 248 -14.77 -5.71 -11.17
N SER A 249 -15.54 -6.21 -10.19
CA SER A 249 -16.86 -6.84 -10.38
C SER A 249 -17.96 -5.88 -10.87
N ARG A 250 -17.70 -4.57 -10.90
CA ARG A 250 -18.57 -3.60 -11.60
C ARG A 250 -18.57 -3.83 -13.12
N ASP A 251 -17.54 -4.49 -13.63
CA ASP A 251 -17.44 -4.92 -15.02
C ASP A 251 -17.97 -6.36 -15.15
N ARG A 252 -19.22 -6.50 -15.58
CA ARG A 252 -19.89 -7.81 -15.82
C ARG A 252 -19.19 -8.66 -16.89
N ARG A 253 -18.11 -8.16 -17.51
CA ARG A 253 -17.34 -8.85 -18.54
C ARG A 253 -16.30 -9.83 -17.99
N LEU A 254 -16.17 -9.92 -16.67
CA LEU A 254 -15.22 -10.83 -16.00
C LEU A 254 -15.94 -11.96 -15.27
N GLN A 255 -15.32 -13.12 -15.30
CA GLN A 255 -15.66 -14.25 -14.43
C GLN A 255 -14.41 -14.85 -13.79
N SER A 256 -14.59 -15.65 -12.75
CA SER A 256 -13.44 -16.19 -12.01
C SER A 256 -13.72 -17.57 -11.46
N ALA A 257 -12.66 -18.39 -11.37
CA ALA A 257 -12.67 -19.72 -10.76
C ALA A 257 -11.54 -19.81 -9.72
N LYS A 258 -11.84 -20.38 -8.54
CA LYS A 258 -10.85 -20.57 -7.48
C LYS A 258 -9.81 -21.58 -7.90
N LEU A 259 -8.52 -21.25 -7.74
CA LEU A 259 -7.43 -22.21 -7.96
C LEU A 259 -7.40 -23.29 -6.88
N VAL A 260 -7.36 -24.54 -7.33
CA VAL A 260 -7.30 -25.73 -6.47
C VAL A 260 -6.21 -26.70 -6.95
N ALA A 261 -5.80 -27.60 -6.08
CA ALA A 261 -4.80 -28.66 -6.36
C ALA A 261 -3.44 -28.14 -6.91
N PRO A 262 -2.72 -27.24 -6.16
CA PRO A 262 -3.00 -26.83 -4.80
C PRO A 262 -3.88 -25.57 -4.72
N VAL A 263 -4.48 -25.36 -3.56
CA VAL A 263 -5.03 -24.02 -3.22
C VAL A 263 -3.87 -23.08 -3.01
N VAL A 264 -3.88 -21.94 -3.70
CA VAL A 264 -2.87 -20.91 -3.55
C VAL A 264 -3.43 -19.79 -2.69
N THR A 265 -2.94 -19.67 -1.47
CA THR A 265 -3.42 -18.69 -0.49
C THR A 265 -2.55 -17.45 -0.43
N ARG A 266 -3.15 -16.36 -0.02
CA ARG A 266 -2.51 -15.07 0.29
C ARG A 266 -2.92 -14.65 1.69
N HIS A 267 -1.97 -14.17 2.46
CA HIS A 267 -2.22 -13.66 3.81
C HIS A 267 -2.19 -12.13 3.76
N ILE A 268 -3.31 -11.51 4.13
CA ILE A 268 -3.38 -10.05 4.24
C ILE A 268 -3.02 -9.68 5.66
N ALA A 269 -2.09 -8.77 5.79
CA ALA A 269 -1.64 -8.22 7.06
C ALA A 269 -1.73 -6.70 7.06
N LEU A 270 -1.91 -6.15 8.25
CA LEU A 270 -1.70 -4.74 8.55
C LEU A 270 -0.34 -4.63 9.24
N ALA A 271 0.61 -4.04 8.55
CA ALA A 271 1.95 -3.79 9.04
C ALA A 271 2.06 -2.37 9.61
N LEU A 272 2.87 -2.22 10.66
CA LEU A 272 3.13 -0.94 11.30
C LEU A 272 4.53 -0.46 10.96
N SER A 273 4.66 0.85 10.70
CA SER A 273 5.98 1.46 10.67
C SER A 273 6.62 1.41 12.05
N ARG A 274 7.93 1.10 12.11
CA ARG A 274 8.72 1.19 13.35
C ARG A 274 8.77 2.62 13.91
N HIS A 275 8.49 3.60 13.07
CA HIS A 275 8.46 5.02 13.38
C HIS A 275 7.04 5.55 13.61
N ALA A 276 6.01 4.67 13.53
CA ALA A 276 4.64 5.08 13.76
C ALA A 276 4.43 5.39 15.25
N ASN A 277 3.94 6.59 15.52
CA ASN A 277 3.36 6.86 16.82
C ASN A 277 1.99 6.19 16.90
N LEU A 278 1.83 5.27 17.84
CA LEU A 278 0.56 4.61 18.10
C LEU A 278 -0.42 5.57 18.81
N THR A 279 -0.76 6.66 18.12
CA THR A 279 -1.76 7.62 18.57
C THR A 279 -3.11 6.95 18.75
N LEU A 280 -4.04 7.59 19.47
CA LEU A 280 -5.40 7.09 19.59
C LEU A 280 -6.08 6.94 18.22
N ALA A 281 -5.85 7.90 17.30
CA ALA A 281 -6.31 7.81 15.92
C ALA A 281 -5.73 6.60 15.18
N CYS A 282 -4.43 6.36 15.30
CA CYS A 282 -3.78 5.21 14.67
C CYS A 282 -4.35 3.89 15.20
N ARG A 283 -4.48 3.73 16.53
CA ARG A 283 -5.10 2.55 17.15
C ARG A 283 -6.55 2.34 16.70
N THR A 284 -7.33 3.41 16.59
CA THR A 284 -8.72 3.37 16.10
C THR A 284 -8.77 2.88 14.64
N VAL A 285 -7.91 3.42 13.78
CA VAL A 285 -7.81 2.97 12.37
C VAL A 285 -7.42 1.50 12.28
N MET A 286 -6.45 1.04 13.08
CA MET A 286 -6.05 -0.37 13.15
C MET A 286 -7.21 -1.28 13.56
N GLN A 287 -7.93 -0.91 14.61
CA GLN A 287 -9.07 -1.68 15.11
C GLN A 287 -10.17 -1.80 14.04
N ILE A 288 -10.58 -0.68 13.45
CA ILE A 288 -11.63 -0.68 12.41
C ILE A 288 -11.19 -1.45 11.17
N THR A 289 -9.93 -1.33 10.75
CA THR A 289 -9.38 -2.11 9.62
C THR A 289 -9.49 -3.60 9.89
N ARG A 290 -9.16 -4.05 11.11
CA ARG A 290 -9.26 -5.45 11.52
C ARG A 290 -10.71 -5.95 11.51
N GLU A 291 -11.66 -5.15 11.97
CA GLU A 291 -13.10 -5.49 11.96
C GLU A 291 -13.63 -5.61 10.52
N ILE A 292 -13.28 -4.68 9.63
CA ILE A 292 -13.67 -4.70 8.22
C ILE A 292 -13.12 -5.94 7.53
N ALA A 293 -11.83 -6.26 7.73
CA ALA A 293 -11.21 -7.43 7.12
C ALA A 293 -11.89 -8.74 7.55
N LYS A 294 -12.23 -8.87 8.83
CA LYS A 294 -12.98 -10.03 9.36
C LYS A 294 -14.38 -10.14 8.75
N SER A 295 -15.11 -9.04 8.65
CA SER A 295 -16.46 -9.00 8.08
C SER A 295 -16.44 -9.33 6.58
N ALA A 296 -15.49 -8.78 5.84
CA ALA A 296 -15.31 -9.06 4.42
C ALA A 296 -14.96 -10.54 4.16
N ALA A 297 -14.11 -11.15 5.01
CA ALA A 297 -13.78 -12.57 4.91
C ALA A 297 -15.02 -13.47 5.09
N ALA A 298 -15.94 -13.11 5.98
CA ALA A 298 -17.20 -13.83 6.17
C ALA A 298 -18.11 -13.73 4.94
N GLY A 299 -18.14 -12.58 4.27
CA GLY A 299 -18.89 -12.36 3.02
C GLY A 299 -18.31 -13.09 1.81
N LEU A 300 -16.97 -13.20 1.72
CA LEU A 300 -16.26 -13.89 0.63
C LEU A 300 -16.32 -15.43 0.72
N ARG A 301 -16.75 -15.98 1.85
CA ARG A 301 -16.95 -17.44 2.05
C ARG A 301 -18.33 -17.94 1.65
N ARG A 302 -19.26 -17.05 1.33
CA ARG A 302 -20.59 -17.44 0.83
C ARG A 302 -20.51 -17.56 -0.70
N PRO A 303 -20.87 -18.74 -1.25
CA PRO A 303 -20.86 -19.00 -2.69
C PRO A 303 -21.83 -18.09 -3.44
#